data_07a89d82ea97064032a607edeb264475
#
_entry.id   07a89d82ea97064032a607edeb264475
#
_cell.length_a   1.000
_cell.length_b   1.000
_cell.length_c   1.000
_cell.angle_alpha   90.00
_cell.angle_beta   90.00
_cell.angle_gamma   90.00
#
_symmetry.space_group_name_H-M   'P 1'
#
loop_
_entity.id
_entity.type
_entity.pdbx_description
1 polymer ?
#
loop_
_entity_poly.entity_id
_entity_poly.type
_entity_poly.pdbx_seq_one_letter_code
_entity_poly.pdbx_strand_id
1 'polypeptide(L)'
;PRVLFHGDSITHGHGVTSPRETYVWQVAAKLGCVPLNYGFGGSAWADHVVAQTIASRNDWDVLRIMIGTNPLIGSDAAGKPETVAQYIAKYDSYLATIRAAAPTKPILCITPILNRADLKPSGNQNGERPNAYRDGIAGVVQRRQKSDVNLYLLDGLTMINDPLYLLVTDNVHPNDAGMHRIAEGVAAALQPILERLR
;
A
#
# COMPACT_ATOMS: atom_id res chain seq x y z
N PRO A 1 3.87 -15.53 12.63
CA PRO A 1 4.65 -14.84 11.60
C PRO A 1 4.69 -13.33 11.84
N ARG A 2 5.73 -12.68 11.34
CA ARG A 2 5.93 -11.23 11.35
C ARG A 2 5.57 -10.66 9.99
N VAL A 3 4.64 -9.71 9.96
CA VAL A 3 4.19 -9.05 8.73
C VAL A 3 4.71 -7.61 8.73
N LEU A 4 5.52 -7.26 7.73
CA LEU A 4 5.97 -5.90 7.51
C LEU A 4 4.93 -5.17 6.64
N PHE A 5 4.32 -4.14 7.22
CA PHE A 5 3.32 -3.28 6.57
C PHE A 5 4.01 -2.00 6.07
N HIS A 6 4.38 -1.98 4.81
CA HIS A 6 4.91 -0.76 4.20
C HIS A 6 3.82 0.03 3.49
N GLY A 7 3.82 1.34 3.71
CA GLY A 7 2.84 2.25 3.13
C GLY A 7 3.10 3.71 3.48
N ASP A 8 2.12 4.53 3.20
CA ASP A 8 2.11 5.97 3.47
C ASP A 8 1.48 6.32 4.84
N SER A 9 0.89 7.51 4.97
CA SER A 9 0.19 7.98 6.16
C SER A 9 -1.00 7.10 6.57
N ILE A 10 -1.64 6.42 5.63
CA ILE A 10 -2.74 5.50 5.90
C ILE A 10 -2.21 4.29 6.68
N THR A 11 -1.06 3.76 6.29
CA THR A 11 -0.37 2.67 6.99
C THR A 11 0.19 3.13 8.34
N HIS A 12 0.72 4.34 8.40
CA HIS A 12 1.15 4.97 9.66
C HIS A 12 -0.01 5.04 10.66
N GLY A 13 -1.23 5.32 10.20
CA GLY A 13 -2.43 5.46 11.02
C GLY A 13 -2.88 6.91 11.20
N HIS A 14 -2.66 7.76 10.21
CA HIS A 14 -3.13 9.15 10.25
C HIS A 14 -4.66 9.19 10.33
N GLY A 15 -5.18 10.03 11.24
CA GLY A 15 -6.61 10.31 11.36
C GLY A 15 -7.41 9.33 12.22
N VAL A 16 -6.80 8.28 12.77
CA VAL A 16 -7.49 7.36 13.68
C VAL A 16 -7.71 7.97 15.06
N THR A 17 -8.80 7.58 15.72
CA THR A 17 -9.14 8.05 17.06
C THR A 17 -8.27 7.39 18.15
N SER A 18 -7.69 6.22 17.87
CA SER A 18 -6.72 5.55 18.73
C SER A 18 -5.77 4.66 17.93
N PRO A 19 -4.57 4.33 18.45
CA PRO A 19 -3.65 3.42 17.76
C PRO A 19 -4.23 2.03 17.44
N ARG A 20 -5.23 1.58 18.19
CA ARG A 20 -5.92 0.30 17.99
C ARG A 20 -6.84 0.33 16.77
N GLU A 21 -7.25 1.51 16.31
CA GLU A 21 -8.09 1.70 15.12
C GLU A 21 -7.27 1.67 13.83
N THR A 22 -5.94 1.64 13.89
CA THR A 22 -5.14 1.44 12.68
C THR A 22 -5.44 0.07 12.06
N TYR A 23 -5.62 0.02 10.74
CA TYR A 23 -5.85 -1.26 10.07
C TYR A 23 -4.70 -2.26 10.31
N VAL A 24 -3.47 -1.77 10.51
CA VAL A 24 -2.29 -2.60 10.81
C VAL A 24 -2.49 -3.37 12.12
N TRP A 25 -2.94 -2.68 13.18
CA TRP A 25 -3.22 -3.32 14.46
C TRP A 25 -4.39 -4.30 14.36
N GLN A 26 -5.48 -3.91 13.68
CA GLN A 26 -6.67 -4.75 13.53
C GLN A 26 -6.35 -6.05 12.76
N VAL A 27 -5.58 -5.96 11.67
CA VAL A 27 -5.09 -7.14 10.92
C VAL A 27 -4.26 -8.05 11.82
N ALA A 28 -3.32 -7.47 12.55
CA ALA A 28 -2.43 -8.22 13.45
C ALA A 28 -3.20 -8.97 14.53
N ALA A 29 -4.17 -8.30 15.17
CA ALA A 29 -5.05 -8.90 16.18
C ALA A 29 -5.91 -10.03 15.56
N LYS A 30 -6.48 -9.80 14.38
CA LYS A 30 -7.35 -10.78 13.69
C LYS A 30 -6.60 -12.04 13.24
N LEU A 31 -5.38 -11.90 12.74
CA LEU A 31 -4.60 -13.00 12.17
C LEU A 31 -3.59 -13.62 13.15
N GLY A 32 -3.42 -13.04 14.35
CA GLY A 32 -2.43 -13.49 15.33
C GLY A 32 -1.00 -13.36 14.81
N CYS A 33 -0.68 -12.28 14.10
CA CYS A 33 0.65 -11.99 13.59
C CYS A 33 1.30 -10.80 14.32
N VAL A 34 2.63 -10.70 14.24
CA VAL A 34 3.38 -9.57 14.78
C VAL A 34 3.49 -8.50 13.69
N PRO A 35 2.91 -7.30 13.87
CA PRO A 35 3.01 -6.24 12.89
C PRO A 35 4.32 -5.47 13.01
N LEU A 36 4.98 -5.23 11.88
CA LEU A 36 6.07 -4.27 11.75
C LEU A 36 5.53 -3.11 10.91
N ASN A 37 5.15 -2.01 11.55
CA ASN A 37 4.57 -0.87 10.85
C ASN A 37 5.66 0.02 10.24
N TYR A 38 5.72 0.06 8.92
CA TYR A 38 6.60 0.86 8.07
C TYR A 38 5.78 1.85 7.23
N GLY A 39 4.87 2.55 7.89
CA GLY A 39 4.11 3.66 7.31
C GLY A 39 4.88 4.97 7.37
N PHE A 40 5.08 5.61 6.21
CA PHE A 40 5.79 6.89 6.08
C PHE A 40 4.84 7.97 5.56
N GLY A 41 4.32 8.80 6.47
CA GLY A 41 3.38 9.86 6.13
C GLY A 41 3.96 10.85 5.11
N GLY A 42 3.27 11.04 3.98
CA GLY A 42 3.71 11.95 2.90
C GLY A 42 4.94 11.49 2.11
N SER A 43 5.57 10.36 2.47
CA SER A 43 6.91 10.00 1.99
C SER A 43 7.02 8.59 1.40
N ALA A 44 5.91 7.99 0.97
CA ALA A 44 5.91 6.66 0.35
C ALA A 44 5.93 6.76 -1.19
N TRP A 45 7.12 7.04 -1.75
CA TRP A 45 7.33 7.36 -3.17
C TRP A 45 8.01 6.25 -3.98
N ALA A 46 8.03 5.03 -3.47
CA ALA A 46 8.80 3.90 -4.03
C ALA A 46 10.31 4.21 -4.13
N ASP A 47 10.86 4.85 -3.08
CA ASP A 47 12.25 5.27 -3.06
C ASP A 47 13.20 4.08 -2.95
N HIS A 48 14.30 4.15 -3.72
CA HIS A 48 15.31 3.10 -3.75
C HIS A 48 15.94 2.82 -2.38
N VAL A 49 16.16 3.85 -1.57
CA VAL A 49 16.72 3.72 -0.21
C VAL A 49 15.77 2.94 0.71
N VAL A 50 14.46 3.16 0.58
CA VAL A 50 13.45 2.39 1.34
C VAL A 50 13.41 0.94 0.87
N ALA A 51 13.50 0.71 -0.46
CA ALA A 51 13.61 -0.65 -1.00
C ALA A 51 14.83 -1.39 -0.46
N GLN A 52 16.01 -0.75 -0.44
CA GLN A 52 17.25 -1.30 0.12
C GLN A 52 17.11 -1.57 1.63
N THR A 53 16.49 -0.66 2.38
CA THR A 53 16.24 -0.84 3.81
C THR A 53 15.35 -2.06 4.08
N ILE A 54 14.27 -2.24 3.32
CA ILE A 54 13.41 -3.44 3.44
C ILE A 54 14.18 -4.70 3.01
N ALA A 55 14.95 -4.61 1.94
CA ALA A 55 15.76 -5.70 1.39
C ALA A 55 16.85 -6.18 2.37
N SER A 56 17.45 -5.27 3.14
CA SER A 56 18.48 -5.61 4.13
C SER A 56 17.92 -6.26 5.41
N ARG A 57 16.59 -6.22 5.62
CA ARG A 57 15.95 -6.79 6.80
C ARG A 57 15.64 -8.27 6.60
N ASN A 58 15.94 -9.07 7.61
CA ASN A 58 15.63 -10.50 7.65
C ASN A 58 14.54 -10.86 8.68
N ASP A 59 13.99 -9.85 9.38
CA ASP A 59 13.09 -10.00 10.51
C ASP A 59 11.59 -9.94 10.15
N TRP A 60 11.23 -10.13 8.89
CA TRP A 60 9.86 -10.26 8.42
C TRP A 60 9.64 -11.55 7.63
N ASP A 61 8.43 -12.09 7.71
CA ASP A 61 8.04 -13.32 7.01
C ASP A 61 7.19 -13.03 5.78
N VAL A 62 6.36 -11.97 5.84
CA VAL A 62 5.53 -11.47 4.75
C VAL A 62 5.68 -9.95 4.65
N LEU A 63 5.78 -9.45 3.42
CA LEU A 63 5.74 -8.01 3.14
C LEU A 63 4.39 -7.63 2.53
N ARG A 64 3.75 -6.62 3.07
CA ARG A 64 2.56 -5.99 2.51
C ARG A 64 2.88 -4.56 2.12
N ILE A 65 2.62 -4.20 0.88
CA ILE A 65 2.90 -2.88 0.29
C ILE A 65 1.60 -2.22 -0.15
N MET A 66 1.31 -1.03 0.37
CA MET A 66 0.24 -0.14 -0.11
C MET A 66 0.81 1.27 -0.22
N ILE A 67 1.39 1.57 -1.37
CA ILE A 67 1.97 2.87 -1.72
C ILE A 67 1.41 3.32 -3.07
N GLY A 68 1.50 4.62 -3.34
CA GLY A 68 1.01 5.19 -4.60
C GLY A 68 0.12 6.40 -4.39
N THR A 69 -0.43 6.59 -3.18
CA THR A 69 -1.23 7.78 -2.86
C THR A 69 -0.39 9.06 -2.92
N ASN A 70 0.83 9.05 -2.34
CA ASN A 70 1.67 10.25 -2.35
C ASN A 70 2.11 10.67 -3.77
N PRO A 71 2.65 9.77 -4.62
CA PRO A 71 2.97 10.15 -6.00
C PRO A 71 1.75 10.54 -6.83
N LEU A 72 0.56 9.98 -6.52
CA LEU A 72 -0.69 10.32 -7.20
C LEU A 72 -1.17 11.74 -6.89
N ILE A 73 -1.18 12.13 -5.60
CA ILE A 73 -1.79 13.40 -5.15
C ILE A 73 -0.79 14.51 -4.85
N GLY A 74 0.50 14.18 -4.81
CA GLY A 74 1.54 15.03 -4.24
C GLY A 74 1.51 15.04 -2.72
N SER A 75 2.56 15.58 -2.10
CA SER A 75 2.60 15.82 -0.66
C SER A 75 3.30 17.17 -0.40
N ASP A 76 3.02 17.78 0.75
CA ASP A 76 3.62 19.06 1.13
C ASP A 76 5.16 18.95 1.23
N ALA A 77 5.67 17.77 1.61
CA ALA A 77 7.10 17.52 1.75
C ALA A 77 7.82 17.26 0.41
N ALA A 78 7.14 16.62 -0.55
CA ALA A 78 7.73 16.19 -1.84
C ALA A 78 7.22 17.03 -3.03
N GLY A 79 6.22 17.89 -2.82
CA GLY A 79 5.71 18.80 -3.84
C GLY A 79 4.68 18.15 -4.78
N LYS A 80 4.90 18.31 -6.10
CA LYS A 80 3.94 17.92 -7.14
C LYS A 80 3.83 16.40 -7.30
N PRO A 81 2.66 15.88 -7.77
CA PRO A 81 2.53 14.49 -8.18
C PRO A 81 3.60 14.09 -9.20
N GLU A 82 4.02 12.84 -9.15
CA GLU A 82 4.79 12.23 -10.25
C GLU A 82 3.84 11.84 -11.39
N THR A 83 4.33 11.78 -12.61
CA THR A 83 3.55 11.19 -13.69
C THR A 83 3.42 9.67 -13.50
N VAL A 84 2.36 9.08 -14.05
CA VAL A 84 2.18 7.61 -14.02
C VAL A 84 3.43 6.89 -14.51
N ALA A 85 3.98 7.32 -15.64
CA ALA A 85 5.16 6.69 -16.25
C ALA A 85 6.38 6.73 -15.30
N GLN A 86 6.65 7.87 -14.66
CA GLN A 86 7.74 8.03 -13.71
C GLN A 86 7.55 7.13 -12.49
N TYR A 87 6.36 7.19 -11.88
CA TYR A 87 6.06 6.41 -10.70
C TYR A 87 6.11 4.90 -10.96
N ILE A 88 5.53 4.42 -12.05
CA ILE A 88 5.48 2.99 -12.36
C ILE A 88 6.87 2.41 -12.66
N ALA A 89 7.75 3.18 -13.31
CA ALA A 89 9.15 2.78 -13.49
C ALA A 89 9.88 2.65 -12.13
N LYS A 90 9.66 3.58 -11.20
CA LYS A 90 10.20 3.51 -9.83
C LYS A 90 9.63 2.32 -9.07
N TYR A 91 8.32 2.11 -9.14
CA TYR A 91 7.63 1.00 -8.46
C TYR A 91 8.14 -0.37 -8.93
N ASP A 92 8.36 -0.53 -10.23
CA ASP A 92 8.92 -1.77 -10.79
C ASP A 92 10.35 -2.03 -10.29
N SER A 93 11.21 -1.00 -10.29
CA SER A 93 12.58 -1.07 -9.73
C SER A 93 12.57 -1.35 -8.22
N TYR A 94 11.64 -0.73 -7.48
CA TYR A 94 11.43 -0.93 -6.05
C TYR A 94 11.15 -2.40 -5.73
N LEU A 95 10.18 -3.00 -6.43
CA LEU A 95 9.86 -4.43 -6.27
C LEU A 95 11.03 -5.33 -6.66
N ALA A 96 11.76 -4.99 -7.73
CA ALA A 96 12.93 -5.75 -8.16
C ALA A 96 14.00 -5.81 -7.07
N THR A 97 14.31 -4.68 -6.45
CA THR A 97 15.30 -4.58 -5.36
C THR A 97 14.92 -5.47 -4.17
N ILE A 98 13.67 -5.40 -3.73
CA ILE A 98 13.20 -6.20 -2.60
C ILE A 98 13.19 -7.69 -2.96
N ARG A 99 12.69 -8.06 -4.14
CA ARG A 99 12.59 -9.44 -4.58
C ARG A 99 13.96 -10.10 -4.74
N ALA A 100 14.98 -9.37 -5.21
CA ALA A 100 16.34 -9.88 -5.33
C ALA A 100 16.91 -10.32 -3.97
N ALA A 101 16.60 -9.61 -2.90
CA ALA A 101 17.06 -9.95 -1.55
C ALA A 101 16.18 -10.98 -0.84
N ALA A 102 14.90 -11.08 -1.22
CA ALA A 102 13.93 -11.98 -0.60
C ALA A 102 13.20 -12.83 -1.68
N PRO A 103 13.92 -13.75 -2.35
CA PRO A 103 13.43 -14.41 -3.57
C PRO A 103 12.19 -15.28 -3.37
N THR A 104 11.94 -15.78 -2.16
CA THR A 104 10.83 -16.70 -1.87
C THR A 104 9.79 -16.15 -0.89
N LYS A 105 10.08 -15.02 -0.23
CA LYS A 105 9.13 -14.46 0.75
C LYS A 105 7.88 -13.92 0.06
N PRO A 106 6.68 -14.15 0.61
CA PRO A 106 5.45 -13.58 0.08
C PRO A 106 5.43 -12.05 0.13
N ILE A 107 4.98 -11.43 -0.97
CA ILE A 107 4.76 -9.99 -1.07
C ILE A 107 3.32 -9.75 -1.54
N LEU A 108 2.52 -9.06 -0.74
CA LEU A 108 1.18 -8.60 -1.10
C LEU A 108 1.24 -7.12 -1.50
N CYS A 109 1.05 -6.84 -2.78
CA CYS A 109 0.92 -5.49 -3.32
C CYS A 109 -0.54 -5.08 -3.34
N ILE A 110 -0.82 -3.85 -2.92
CA ILE A 110 -2.18 -3.28 -2.88
C ILE A 110 -2.18 -1.97 -3.66
N THR A 111 -3.13 -1.82 -4.59
CA THR A 111 -3.31 -0.56 -5.31
C THR A 111 -3.87 0.53 -4.40
N PRO A 112 -3.69 1.83 -4.70
CA PRO A 112 -4.28 2.91 -3.91
C PRO A 112 -5.79 2.79 -3.76
N ILE A 113 -6.29 3.02 -2.54
CA ILE A 113 -7.71 3.17 -2.24
C ILE A 113 -8.27 4.44 -2.89
N LEU A 114 -9.60 4.62 -2.84
CA LEU A 114 -10.25 5.88 -3.24
C LEU A 114 -9.65 7.06 -2.49
N ASN A 115 -9.47 8.19 -3.19
CA ASN A 115 -8.94 9.43 -2.62
C ASN A 115 -9.51 10.66 -3.34
N ARG A 116 -9.16 11.86 -2.85
CA ARG A 116 -9.66 13.15 -3.35
C ARG A 116 -9.48 13.37 -4.86
N ALA A 117 -8.50 12.76 -5.49
CA ALA A 117 -8.29 12.89 -6.94
C ALA A 117 -9.33 12.09 -7.75
N ASP A 118 -9.87 11.00 -7.18
CA ASP A 118 -10.98 10.26 -7.80
C ASP A 118 -12.27 11.10 -7.85
N LEU A 119 -12.44 12.01 -6.90
CA LEU A 119 -13.61 12.89 -6.79
C LEU A 119 -13.54 14.09 -7.74
N LYS A 120 -12.41 14.26 -8.45
CA LYS A 120 -12.20 15.37 -9.38
C LYS A 120 -12.25 14.88 -10.84
N PRO A 121 -13.11 15.45 -11.69
CA PRO A 121 -13.15 15.11 -13.12
C PRO A 121 -11.82 15.33 -13.85
N SER A 122 -11.01 16.31 -13.41
CA SER A 122 -9.71 16.63 -13.99
C SER A 122 -8.59 15.66 -13.62
N GLY A 123 -8.80 14.76 -12.65
CA GLY A 123 -7.72 13.94 -12.08
C GLY A 123 -6.82 14.72 -11.12
N ASN A 124 -5.53 14.38 -11.09
CA ASN A 124 -4.52 15.06 -10.26
C ASN A 124 -4.00 16.35 -10.93
N GLN A 125 -2.99 17.00 -10.33
CA GLN A 125 -2.39 18.22 -10.86
C GLN A 125 -1.68 18.06 -12.22
N ASN A 126 -1.33 16.84 -12.62
CA ASN A 126 -0.78 16.53 -13.94
C ASN A 126 -1.87 16.19 -14.97
N GLY A 127 -3.16 16.24 -14.59
CA GLY A 127 -4.28 15.82 -15.44
C GLY A 127 -4.42 14.30 -15.57
N GLU A 128 -3.70 13.52 -14.77
CA GLU A 128 -3.73 12.06 -14.83
C GLU A 128 -4.79 11.50 -13.87
N ARG A 129 -5.44 10.43 -14.32
CA ARG A 129 -6.50 9.78 -13.53
C ARG A 129 -5.92 8.81 -12.50
N PRO A 130 -6.51 8.72 -11.29
CA PRO A 130 -6.06 7.77 -10.27
C PRO A 130 -6.02 6.31 -10.75
N ASN A 131 -6.97 5.91 -11.60
CA ASN A 131 -6.98 4.56 -12.17
C ASN A 131 -5.73 4.25 -13.00
N ALA A 132 -5.14 5.22 -13.67
CA ALA A 132 -3.90 5.00 -14.43
C ALA A 132 -2.73 4.57 -13.51
N TYR A 133 -2.67 5.08 -12.27
CA TYR A 133 -1.71 4.62 -11.26
C TYR A 133 -2.04 3.20 -10.78
N ARG A 134 -3.31 2.91 -10.48
CA ARG A 134 -3.76 1.57 -10.07
C ARG A 134 -3.47 0.53 -11.13
N ASP A 135 -3.85 0.82 -12.38
CA ASP A 135 -3.62 -0.05 -13.55
C ASP A 135 -2.12 -0.26 -13.78
N GLY A 136 -1.32 0.78 -13.63
CA GLY A 136 0.13 0.71 -13.73
C GLY A 136 0.75 -0.21 -12.68
N ILE A 137 0.40 -0.03 -11.39
CA ILE A 137 0.82 -0.91 -10.29
C ILE A 137 0.38 -2.35 -10.57
N ALA A 138 -0.90 -2.55 -10.89
CA ALA A 138 -1.45 -3.87 -11.19
C ALA A 138 -0.71 -4.52 -12.37
N GLY A 139 -0.44 -3.76 -13.43
CA GLY A 139 0.31 -4.24 -14.59
C GLY A 139 1.74 -4.67 -14.26
N VAL A 140 2.44 -3.95 -13.37
CA VAL A 140 3.77 -4.37 -12.87
C VAL A 140 3.66 -5.70 -12.14
N VAL A 141 2.74 -5.79 -11.18
CA VAL A 141 2.56 -7.01 -10.37
C VAL A 141 2.18 -8.20 -11.24
N GLN A 142 1.20 -8.05 -12.12
CA GLN A 142 0.73 -9.12 -13.03
C GLN A 142 1.82 -9.61 -13.99
N ARG A 143 2.67 -8.72 -14.50
CA ARG A 143 3.81 -9.13 -15.33
C ARG A 143 4.79 -9.99 -14.54
N ARG A 144 5.09 -9.60 -13.29
CA ARG A 144 6.02 -10.32 -12.41
C ARG A 144 5.45 -11.66 -11.93
N GLN A 145 4.15 -11.74 -11.70
CA GLN A 145 3.45 -12.98 -11.30
C GLN A 145 3.61 -14.12 -12.31
N LYS A 146 3.94 -13.83 -13.57
CA LYS A 146 4.21 -14.89 -14.58
C LYS A 146 5.39 -15.78 -14.20
N SER A 147 6.32 -15.28 -13.38
CA SER A 147 7.51 -16.00 -12.89
C SER A 147 7.66 -15.98 -11.36
N ASP A 148 6.78 -15.28 -10.65
CA ASP A 148 6.84 -15.10 -9.20
C ASP A 148 5.52 -15.52 -8.55
N VAL A 149 5.46 -16.76 -8.10
CA VAL A 149 4.28 -17.35 -7.45
C VAL A 149 4.01 -16.81 -6.03
N ASN A 150 4.98 -16.10 -5.45
CA ASN A 150 4.90 -15.51 -4.11
C ASN A 150 4.59 -13.99 -4.15
N LEU A 151 4.19 -13.49 -5.30
CA LEU A 151 3.74 -12.11 -5.45
C LEU A 151 2.21 -12.10 -5.61
N TYR A 152 1.53 -11.27 -4.82
CA TYR A 152 0.07 -11.19 -4.74
C TYR A 152 -0.39 -9.77 -5.01
N LEU A 153 -1.58 -9.62 -5.55
CA LEU A 153 -2.22 -8.33 -5.84
C LEU A 153 -3.59 -8.26 -5.19
N LEU A 154 -3.87 -7.13 -4.54
CA LEU A 154 -5.19 -6.75 -4.04
C LEU A 154 -5.56 -5.37 -4.59
N ASP A 155 -6.76 -5.25 -5.14
CA ASP A 155 -7.27 -3.95 -5.57
C ASP A 155 -7.77 -3.15 -4.36
N GLY A 156 -7.19 -1.97 -4.14
CA GLY A 156 -7.56 -1.08 -3.04
C GLY A 156 -9.01 -0.59 -3.10
N LEU A 157 -9.57 -0.46 -4.30
CA LEU A 157 -10.97 -0.05 -4.46
C LEU A 157 -11.97 -1.12 -3.98
N THR A 158 -11.57 -2.36 -3.84
CA THR A 158 -12.43 -3.40 -3.22
C THR A 158 -12.62 -3.17 -1.72
N MET A 159 -11.72 -2.41 -1.09
CA MET A 159 -11.79 -2.05 0.33
C MET A 159 -12.46 -0.69 0.52
N ILE A 160 -11.95 0.36 -0.15
CA ILE A 160 -12.47 1.72 -0.05
C ILE A 160 -12.77 2.25 -1.46
N ASN A 161 -14.05 2.38 -1.79
CA ASN A 161 -14.58 2.93 -3.04
C ASN A 161 -15.68 3.97 -2.81
N ASP A 162 -15.91 4.36 -1.55
CA ASP A 162 -16.91 5.35 -1.14
C ASP A 162 -16.25 6.38 -0.21
N PRO A 163 -16.39 7.69 -0.49
CA PRO A 163 -15.82 8.76 0.34
C PRO A 163 -16.36 8.78 1.78
N LEU A 164 -17.50 8.12 2.08
CA LEU A 164 -18.02 7.96 3.44
C LEU A 164 -17.00 7.35 4.40
N TYR A 165 -16.10 6.53 3.89
CA TYR A 165 -15.03 5.87 4.67
C TYR A 165 -13.77 6.72 4.81
N LEU A 166 -13.76 7.95 4.28
CA LEU A 166 -12.65 8.89 4.38
C LEU A 166 -12.97 10.01 5.38
N LEU A 167 -11.92 10.68 5.85
CA LEU A 167 -12.07 11.91 6.62
C LEU A 167 -12.62 13.02 5.71
N VAL A 168 -13.69 13.68 6.13
CA VAL A 168 -14.30 14.82 5.38
C VAL A 168 -13.33 15.97 5.18
N THR A 169 -12.31 16.09 6.06
CA THR A 169 -11.34 17.20 6.05
C THR A 169 -10.40 17.16 4.84
N ASP A 170 -10.13 15.96 4.29
CA ASP A 170 -9.15 15.81 3.20
C ASP A 170 -9.54 14.85 2.08
N ASN A 171 -10.49 13.95 2.33
CA ASN A 171 -10.89 12.88 1.41
C ASN A 171 -9.72 12.02 0.91
N VAL A 172 -8.73 11.79 1.77
CA VAL A 172 -7.55 10.96 1.51
C VAL A 172 -7.40 9.90 2.60
N HIS A 173 -7.43 10.33 3.87
CA HIS A 173 -7.20 9.44 4.99
C HIS A 173 -8.51 8.76 5.40
N PRO A 174 -8.49 7.43 5.63
CA PRO A 174 -9.65 6.73 6.15
C PRO A 174 -10.00 7.18 7.57
N ASN A 175 -11.31 7.28 7.85
CA ASN A 175 -11.81 7.33 9.22
C ASN A 175 -11.74 5.92 9.86
N ASP A 176 -12.12 5.78 11.14
CA ASP A 176 -12.05 4.47 11.83
C ASP A 176 -12.84 3.37 11.11
N ALA A 177 -14.03 3.69 10.56
CA ALA A 177 -14.81 2.74 9.76
C ALA A 177 -14.08 2.33 8.48
N GLY A 178 -13.40 3.29 7.83
CA GLY A 178 -12.55 3.01 6.67
C GLY A 178 -11.34 2.15 7.01
N MET A 179 -10.69 2.42 8.14
CA MET A 179 -9.59 1.59 8.64
C MET A 179 -10.05 0.14 8.90
N HIS A 180 -11.25 -0.04 9.47
CA HIS A 180 -11.83 -1.35 9.67
C HIS A 180 -12.06 -2.08 8.33
N ARG A 181 -12.60 -1.41 7.32
CA ARG A 181 -12.78 -2.02 5.98
C ARG A 181 -11.46 -2.42 5.33
N ILE A 182 -10.42 -1.59 5.46
CA ILE A 182 -9.07 -1.95 4.99
C ILE A 182 -8.58 -3.19 5.74
N ALA A 183 -8.76 -3.23 7.07
CA ALA A 183 -8.34 -4.36 7.88
C ALA A 183 -9.01 -5.67 7.45
N GLU A 184 -10.32 -5.66 7.18
CA GLU A 184 -11.05 -6.83 6.69
C GLU A 184 -10.50 -7.32 5.34
N GLY A 185 -10.34 -6.42 4.37
CA GLY A 185 -9.83 -6.78 3.04
C GLY A 185 -8.38 -7.28 3.08
N VAL A 186 -7.51 -6.61 3.83
CA VAL A 186 -6.11 -7.02 3.99
C VAL A 186 -6.00 -8.35 4.74
N ALA A 187 -6.80 -8.55 5.80
CA ALA A 187 -6.78 -9.79 6.54
C ALA A 187 -7.24 -10.96 5.68
N ALA A 188 -8.32 -10.80 4.91
CA ALA A 188 -8.79 -11.83 3.99
C ALA A 188 -7.75 -12.22 2.94
N ALA A 189 -6.98 -11.24 2.42
CA ALA A 189 -5.91 -11.48 1.45
C ALA A 189 -4.66 -12.13 2.08
N LEU A 190 -4.31 -11.76 3.32
CA LEU A 190 -3.13 -12.28 4.02
C LEU A 190 -3.37 -13.66 4.64
N GLN A 191 -4.58 -13.99 5.05
CA GLN A 191 -4.88 -15.25 5.74
C GLN A 191 -4.35 -16.48 4.99
N PRO A 192 -4.68 -16.72 3.69
CA PRO A 192 -4.18 -17.90 2.98
C PRO A 192 -2.66 -17.87 2.76
N ILE A 193 -2.04 -16.68 2.74
CA ILE A 193 -0.59 -16.55 2.65
C ILE A 193 0.08 -17.00 3.96
N LEU A 194 -0.46 -16.55 5.09
CA LEU A 194 0.06 -16.91 6.41
C LEU A 194 -0.16 -18.37 6.78
N GLU A 195 -1.24 -18.98 6.32
CA GLU A 195 -1.54 -20.41 6.51
C GLU A 195 -0.51 -21.30 5.83
N ARG A 196 0.05 -20.87 4.68
CA ARG A 196 1.12 -21.60 3.98
C ARG A 196 2.48 -21.52 4.66
N LEU A 197 2.67 -20.63 5.63
CA LEU A 197 3.91 -20.45 6.39
C LEU A 197 3.90 -21.19 7.74
N ARG A 198 2.78 -21.82 8.08
CA ARG A 198 2.62 -22.65 9.29
C ARG A 198 2.91 -24.11 8.99
#